data_0fd150f71c77256f84e6e713c56aeb8d
#
_entry.id   0fd150f71c77256f84e6e713c56aeb8d
#
_cell.length_a   1.000
_cell.length_b   1.000
_cell.length_c   1.000
_cell.angle_alpha   90.00
_cell.angle_beta   90.00
_cell.angle_gamma   90.00
#
_symmetry.space_group_name_H-M   'P 1'
#
loop_
_entity.id
_entity.type
_entity.pdbx_description
1 polymer ?
#
loop_
_entity_poly.entity_id
_entity_poly.type
_entity_poly.pdbx_seq_one_letter_code
_entity_poly.pdbx_strand_id
1 'polypeptide(L)'
;MQGDTRKPLGCVGDSTFFHSGMTSLMDVVAADANVIACVLDNSITAMTGHQDNPGTAKNLMGEPSPMLDIERLARATGINPDHVRVVDPLDIEAVHAAIDAALNVKGPFVIITKRPCALIKEVQKANANKHCMIDAQKCRGCKQCMKIACPAIAFEGGKARIFDPASCTGCGLCAHMCRFGAIERRGE
;
A
#
# COMPACT_ATOMS: atom_id res chain seq x y z
N MET A 1 -21.80 -18.31 -5.62
CA MET A 1 -20.50 -18.66 -6.25
C MET A 1 -20.14 -20.11 -5.89
N GLN A 2 -20.98 -21.04 -6.27
CA GLN A 2 -20.70 -22.47 -6.08
C GLN A 2 -19.81 -22.93 -7.24
N GLY A 3 -18.58 -23.34 -6.92
CA GLY A 3 -17.63 -23.94 -7.88
C GLY A 3 -16.34 -23.16 -8.14
N ASP A 4 -16.19 -21.91 -7.67
CA ASP A 4 -14.91 -21.21 -7.77
C ASP A 4 -14.06 -21.52 -6.53
N THR A 5 -12.91 -22.16 -6.73
CA THR A 5 -11.97 -22.53 -5.66
C THR A 5 -10.99 -21.41 -5.31
N ARG A 6 -10.99 -20.30 -6.06
CA ARG A 6 -10.13 -19.17 -5.80
C ARG A 6 -10.58 -18.43 -4.54
N LYS A 7 -9.63 -18.04 -3.70
CA LYS A 7 -9.90 -17.22 -2.53
C LYS A 7 -10.08 -15.76 -2.97
N PRO A 8 -11.28 -15.16 -2.83
CA PRO A 8 -11.49 -13.77 -3.24
C PRO A 8 -10.71 -12.81 -2.37
N LEU A 9 -10.28 -11.68 -2.95
CA LEU A 9 -9.64 -10.58 -2.26
C LEU A 9 -10.50 -9.32 -2.42
N GLY A 10 -10.84 -8.70 -1.29
CA GLY A 10 -11.51 -7.40 -1.22
C GLY A 10 -10.58 -6.34 -0.64
N CYS A 11 -10.54 -5.16 -1.26
CA CYS A 11 -9.74 -4.04 -0.79
C CYS A 11 -10.62 -2.92 -0.24
N VAL A 12 -10.17 -2.27 0.85
CA VAL A 12 -10.83 -1.12 1.46
C VAL A 12 -9.76 -0.14 1.98
N GLY A 13 -9.98 1.17 1.84
CA GLY A 13 -9.10 2.18 2.44
C GLY A 13 -9.32 2.31 3.95
N ASP A 14 -8.34 2.86 4.66
CA ASP A 14 -8.36 3.08 6.12
C ASP A 14 -9.58 3.85 6.60
N SER A 15 -9.89 4.98 5.99
CA SER A 15 -11.07 5.78 6.34
C SER A 15 -12.37 4.97 6.18
N THR A 16 -12.55 4.28 5.06
CA THR A 16 -13.73 3.44 4.83
C THR A 16 -13.77 2.26 5.80
N PHE A 17 -12.61 1.69 6.15
CA PHE A 17 -12.54 0.64 7.17
C PHE A 17 -13.09 1.12 8.51
N PHE A 18 -12.69 2.30 8.99
CA PHE A 18 -13.21 2.86 10.24
C PHE A 18 -14.70 3.17 10.19
N HIS A 19 -15.22 3.60 9.05
CA HIS A 19 -16.63 4.00 8.94
C HIS A 19 -17.59 2.83 8.70
N SER A 20 -17.20 1.82 7.93
CA SER A 20 -18.09 0.71 7.54
C SER A 20 -17.39 -0.63 7.37
N GLY A 21 -16.08 -0.66 7.12
CA GLY A 21 -15.35 -1.90 6.85
C GLY A 21 -15.23 -2.83 8.08
N MET A 22 -15.25 -2.27 9.29
CA MET A 22 -15.23 -3.07 10.53
C MET A 22 -16.42 -4.02 10.64
N THR A 23 -17.63 -3.54 10.40
CA THR A 23 -18.85 -4.37 10.45
C THR A 23 -18.81 -5.47 9.42
N SER A 24 -18.35 -5.16 8.21
CA SER A 24 -18.17 -6.16 7.15
C SER A 24 -17.10 -7.20 7.51
N LEU A 25 -16.03 -6.81 8.19
CA LEU A 25 -15.02 -7.76 8.68
C LEU A 25 -15.59 -8.68 9.78
N MET A 26 -16.43 -8.14 10.68
CA MET A 26 -17.11 -8.96 11.70
C MET A 26 -18.00 -10.02 11.05
N ASP A 27 -18.75 -9.68 10.00
CA ASP A 27 -19.57 -10.63 9.24
C ASP A 27 -18.71 -11.71 8.55
N VAL A 28 -17.60 -11.30 7.97
CA VAL A 28 -16.62 -12.20 7.33
C VAL A 28 -16.05 -13.21 8.35
N VAL A 29 -15.71 -12.75 9.55
CA VAL A 29 -15.17 -13.60 10.63
C VAL A 29 -16.28 -14.50 11.19
N ALA A 30 -17.47 -13.98 11.45
CA ALA A 30 -18.60 -14.75 11.99
C ALA A 30 -19.05 -15.87 11.03
N ALA A 31 -18.94 -15.64 9.71
CA ALA A 31 -19.26 -16.63 8.69
C ALA A 31 -18.10 -17.59 8.37
N ASP A 32 -16.95 -17.46 9.01
CA ASP A 32 -15.69 -18.17 8.66
C ASP A 32 -15.43 -18.15 7.15
N ALA A 33 -15.69 -17.00 6.53
CA ALA A 33 -15.66 -16.85 5.07
C ALA A 33 -14.23 -16.97 4.52
N ASN A 34 -14.04 -17.78 3.49
CA ASN A 34 -12.73 -18.00 2.89
C ASN A 34 -12.34 -16.83 1.96
N VAL A 35 -12.02 -15.67 2.53
CA VAL A 35 -11.70 -14.42 1.81
C VAL A 35 -10.44 -13.76 2.38
N ILE A 36 -9.81 -12.92 1.56
CA ILE A 36 -8.73 -12.02 1.98
C ILE A 36 -9.31 -10.60 2.05
N ALA A 37 -9.30 -9.99 3.22
CA ALA A 37 -9.62 -8.58 3.41
C ALA A 37 -8.31 -7.78 3.40
N CYS A 38 -8.13 -6.91 2.43
CA CYS A 38 -6.96 -6.04 2.33
C CYS A 38 -7.34 -4.61 2.74
N VAL A 39 -6.73 -4.09 3.81
CA VAL A 39 -6.91 -2.70 4.24
C VAL A 39 -5.73 -1.88 3.77
N LEU A 40 -6.01 -0.86 2.96
CA LEU A 40 -5.02 0.06 2.41
C LEU A 40 -4.91 1.26 3.38
N ASP A 41 -3.99 1.18 4.34
CA ASP A 41 -3.76 2.24 5.34
C ASP A 41 -2.70 3.22 4.82
N ASN A 42 -3.16 4.37 4.34
CA ASN A 42 -2.30 5.48 3.96
C ASN A 42 -2.25 6.61 5.01
N SER A 43 -2.80 6.36 6.19
CA SER A 43 -2.82 7.24 7.36
C SER A 43 -3.48 8.61 7.11
N ILE A 44 -4.39 8.70 6.12
CA ILE A 44 -5.17 9.90 5.84
C ILE A 44 -6.31 9.61 4.87
N THR A 45 -7.39 10.39 4.92
CA THR A 45 -8.45 10.33 3.91
C THR A 45 -8.05 11.16 2.68
N ALA A 46 -7.18 10.59 1.81
CA ALA A 46 -6.49 11.35 0.78
C ALA A 46 -7.39 11.83 -0.37
N MET A 47 -8.27 10.96 -0.90
CA MET A 47 -9.04 11.19 -2.14
C MET A 47 -9.97 12.40 -2.07
N THR A 48 -10.48 12.73 -0.89
CA THR A 48 -11.46 13.82 -0.69
C THR A 48 -10.83 15.11 -0.18
N GLY A 49 -9.50 15.19 -0.09
CA GLY A 49 -8.77 16.41 0.26
C GLY A 49 -7.92 16.32 1.53
N HIS A 50 -7.41 15.14 1.87
CA HIS A 50 -6.49 14.91 2.98
C HIS A 50 -7.10 15.24 4.36
N GLN A 51 -8.33 14.78 4.58
CA GLN A 51 -8.97 14.90 5.89
C GLN A 51 -8.40 13.90 6.90
N ASP A 52 -8.41 14.31 8.16
CA ASP A 52 -8.13 13.39 9.26
C ASP A 52 -9.20 12.30 9.35
N ASN A 53 -8.82 11.13 9.87
CA ASN A 53 -9.70 10.01 10.16
C ASN A 53 -9.35 9.44 11.55
N PRO A 54 -10.10 8.48 12.11
CA PRO A 54 -9.81 7.95 13.45
C PRO A 54 -8.41 7.39 13.66
N GLY A 55 -7.66 7.07 12.59
CA GLY A 55 -6.28 6.61 12.63
C GLY A 55 -5.22 7.72 12.60
N THR A 56 -5.61 9.00 12.48
CA THR A 56 -4.65 10.12 12.37
C THR A 56 -4.28 10.76 13.71
N ALA A 57 -4.87 10.33 14.83
CA ALA A 57 -4.66 10.87 16.17
C ALA A 57 -5.02 12.37 16.32
N LYS A 58 -5.97 12.87 15.54
CA LYS A 58 -6.49 14.23 15.61
C LYS A 58 -8.01 14.24 15.63
N ASN A 59 -8.59 15.17 16.38
CA ASN A 59 -10.03 15.46 16.33
C ASN A 59 -10.36 16.49 15.23
N LEU A 60 -11.64 16.80 15.06
CA LEU A 60 -12.11 17.76 14.06
C LEU A 60 -11.56 19.19 14.23
N MET A 61 -11.10 19.54 15.45
CA MET A 61 -10.49 20.83 15.74
C MET A 61 -8.98 20.83 15.50
N GLY A 62 -8.40 19.68 15.04
CA GLY A 62 -6.97 19.52 14.84
C GLY A 62 -6.16 19.27 16.12
N GLU A 63 -6.83 19.07 17.26
CA GLU A 63 -6.20 18.78 18.53
C GLU A 63 -5.84 17.30 18.65
N PRO A 64 -4.80 16.94 19.43
CA PRO A 64 -4.43 15.56 19.69
C PRO A 64 -5.60 14.75 20.26
N SER A 65 -5.84 13.55 19.72
CA SER A 65 -6.88 12.62 20.18
C SER A 65 -6.35 11.19 20.18
N PRO A 66 -7.01 10.25 20.88
CA PRO A 66 -6.66 8.85 20.82
C PRO A 66 -6.70 8.34 19.38
N MET A 67 -5.64 7.66 18.96
CA MET A 67 -5.54 7.02 17.65
C MET A 67 -6.16 5.62 17.70
N LEU A 68 -7.04 5.32 16.76
CA LEU A 68 -7.50 3.96 16.55
C LEU A 68 -6.51 3.19 15.66
N ASP A 69 -6.21 1.97 16.06
CA ASP A 69 -5.29 1.10 15.32
C ASP A 69 -6.05 0.00 14.59
N ILE A 70 -5.90 -0.05 13.28
CA ILE A 70 -6.61 -1.00 12.40
C ILE A 70 -6.26 -2.45 12.75
N GLU A 71 -5.00 -2.73 13.08
CA GLU A 71 -4.58 -4.08 13.43
C GLU A 71 -5.28 -4.55 14.73
N ARG A 72 -5.30 -3.71 15.76
CA ARG A 72 -5.99 -4.01 17.02
C ARG A 72 -7.48 -4.23 16.80
N LEU A 73 -8.11 -3.41 15.98
CA LEU A 73 -9.52 -3.53 15.63
C LEU A 73 -9.80 -4.83 14.86
N ALA A 74 -8.98 -5.16 13.87
CA ALA A 74 -9.09 -6.41 13.15
C ALA A 74 -8.94 -7.62 14.07
N ARG A 75 -7.96 -7.63 14.96
CA ARG A 75 -7.76 -8.71 15.95
C ARG A 75 -8.91 -8.80 16.95
N ALA A 76 -9.54 -7.68 17.31
CA ALA A 76 -10.68 -7.64 18.23
C ALA A 76 -11.95 -8.30 17.67
N THR A 77 -12.04 -8.55 16.36
CA THR A 77 -13.16 -9.30 15.76
C THR A 77 -13.15 -10.80 16.09
N GLY A 78 -12.09 -11.29 16.74
CA GLY A 78 -11.92 -12.71 17.03
C GLY A 78 -11.30 -13.53 15.88
N ILE A 79 -10.81 -12.88 14.84
CA ILE A 79 -10.03 -13.56 13.79
C ILE A 79 -8.80 -14.23 14.38
N ASN A 80 -8.40 -15.38 13.82
CA ASN A 80 -7.15 -16.04 14.22
C ASN A 80 -5.98 -15.01 14.15
N PRO A 81 -5.24 -14.77 15.24
CA PRO A 81 -4.12 -13.82 15.24
C PRO A 81 -3.07 -14.09 14.16
N ASP A 82 -2.87 -15.35 13.77
CA ASP A 82 -1.95 -15.72 12.68
C ASP A 82 -2.48 -15.39 11.28
N HIS A 83 -3.73 -15.01 11.15
CA HIS A 83 -4.36 -14.59 9.91
C HIS A 83 -4.39 -13.06 9.72
N VAL A 84 -3.64 -12.31 10.52
CA VAL A 84 -3.49 -10.85 10.36
C VAL A 84 -2.03 -10.52 10.07
N ARG A 85 -1.78 -9.81 8.98
CA ARG A 85 -0.45 -9.34 8.59
C ARG A 85 -0.47 -7.83 8.34
N VAL A 86 0.52 -7.14 8.87
CA VAL A 86 0.80 -5.73 8.57
C VAL A 86 2.09 -5.68 7.77
N VAL A 87 2.04 -5.05 6.60
CA VAL A 87 3.19 -4.97 5.68
C VAL A 87 3.35 -3.56 5.13
N ASP A 88 4.58 -3.16 4.85
CA ASP A 88 4.86 -1.97 4.05
C ASP A 88 4.62 -2.32 2.56
N PRO A 89 3.75 -1.62 1.82
CA PRO A 89 3.49 -1.90 0.41
C PRO A 89 4.71 -1.72 -0.51
N LEU A 90 5.79 -1.08 -0.05
CA LEU A 90 7.04 -0.97 -0.81
C LEU A 90 8.02 -2.14 -0.52
N ASP A 91 7.77 -2.92 0.51
CA ASP A 91 8.45 -4.19 0.75
C ASP A 91 7.71 -5.29 -0.03
N ILE A 92 8.11 -5.45 -1.29
CA ILE A 92 7.44 -6.38 -2.22
C ILE A 92 7.55 -7.84 -1.75
N GLU A 93 8.65 -8.21 -1.11
CA GLU A 93 8.86 -9.56 -0.59
C GLU A 93 7.91 -9.83 0.58
N ALA A 94 7.76 -8.88 1.52
CA ALA A 94 6.81 -8.99 2.62
C ALA A 94 5.35 -9.05 2.11
N VAL A 95 5.02 -8.28 1.06
CA VAL A 95 3.69 -8.32 0.43
C VAL A 95 3.43 -9.69 -0.20
N HIS A 96 4.38 -10.24 -0.96
CA HIS A 96 4.25 -11.59 -1.53
C HIS A 96 4.09 -12.64 -0.43
N ALA A 97 4.92 -12.62 0.60
CA ALA A 97 4.83 -13.56 1.72
C ALA A 97 3.48 -13.48 2.44
N ALA A 98 2.90 -12.28 2.59
CA ALA A 98 1.58 -12.10 3.20
C ALA A 98 0.46 -12.67 2.31
N ILE A 99 0.56 -12.48 0.99
CA ILE A 99 -0.41 -13.04 0.02
C ILE A 99 -0.31 -14.57 0.00
N ASP A 100 0.90 -15.11 -0.05
CA ASP A 100 1.11 -16.56 -0.04
C ASP A 100 0.60 -17.19 1.26
N ALA A 101 0.86 -16.57 2.41
CA ALA A 101 0.29 -17.02 3.67
C ALA A 101 -1.24 -17.02 3.65
N ALA A 102 -1.85 -15.96 3.11
CA ALA A 102 -3.30 -15.86 3.00
C ALA A 102 -3.92 -16.90 2.06
N LEU A 103 -3.24 -17.24 0.97
CA LEU A 103 -3.71 -18.24 0.00
C LEU A 103 -3.60 -19.68 0.53
N ASN A 104 -2.63 -19.95 1.41
CA ASN A 104 -2.35 -21.29 1.93
C ASN A 104 -3.19 -21.67 3.16
N VAL A 105 -4.03 -20.78 3.68
CA VAL A 105 -4.92 -21.07 4.81
C VAL A 105 -6.38 -20.99 4.39
N LYS A 106 -7.25 -21.70 5.12
CA LYS A 106 -8.71 -21.58 4.99
C LYS A 106 -9.23 -20.51 5.94
N GLY A 107 -10.43 -20.01 5.68
CA GLY A 107 -11.09 -19.00 6.48
C GLY A 107 -10.62 -17.57 6.17
N PRO A 108 -11.05 -16.59 6.97
CA PRO A 108 -10.73 -15.18 6.74
C PRO A 108 -9.24 -14.86 6.98
N PHE A 109 -8.71 -13.97 6.17
CA PHE A 109 -7.34 -13.45 6.34
C PHE A 109 -7.34 -11.94 6.12
N VAL A 110 -6.62 -11.21 6.95
CA VAL A 110 -6.52 -9.75 6.86
C VAL A 110 -5.08 -9.36 6.50
N ILE A 111 -4.92 -8.57 5.45
CA ILE A 111 -3.64 -7.94 5.09
C ILE A 111 -3.83 -6.43 5.25
N ILE A 112 -3.03 -5.78 6.08
CA ILE A 112 -3.01 -4.34 6.27
C ILE A 112 -1.74 -3.82 5.62
N THR A 113 -1.88 -3.12 4.49
CA THR A 113 -0.75 -2.43 3.88
C THR A 113 -0.64 -1.05 4.51
N LYS A 114 0.41 -0.79 5.29
CA LYS A 114 0.54 0.43 6.08
C LYS A 114 1.72 1.27 5.60
N ARG A 115 1.39 2.43 5.02
CA ARG A 115 2.40 3.42 4.64
C ARG A 115 1.76 4.81 4.51
N PRO A 116 2.26 5.83 5.21
CA PRO A 116 1.73 7.18 5.10
C PRO A 116 1.74 7.70 3.67
N CYS A 117 0.67 8.39 3.29
CA CYS A 117 0.53 8.97 1.95
C CYS A 117 1.71 9.91 1.65
N ALA A 118 2.32 9.75 0.46
CA ALA A 118 3.46 10.54 0.02
C ALA A 118 3.15 12.05 -0.09
N LEU A 119 1.87 12.43 -0.14
CA LEU A 119 1.42 13.82 -0.22
C LEU A 119 1.20 14.48 1.15
N ILE A 120 1.36 13.76 2.25
CA ILE A 120 1.39 14.36 3.59
C ILE A 120 2.63 15.25 3.70
N LYS A 121 2.46 16.49 4.16
CA LYS A 121 3.53 17.52 4.19
C LYS A 121 4.81 17.06 4.92
N GLU A 122 4.65 16.36 6.02
CA GLU A 122 5.76 15.80 6.80
C GLU A 122 6.50 14.72 6.02
N VAL A 123 5.75 13.87 5.30
CA VAL A 123 6.31 12.82 4.43
C VAL A 123 7.02 13.43 3.22
N GLN A 124 6.45 14.46 2.62
CA GLN A 124 7.10 15.20 1.53
C GLN A 124 8.43 15.80 1.97
N LYS A 125 8.46 16.46 3.15
CA LYS A 125 9.69 17.01 3.71
C LYS A 125 10.75 15.94 3.97
N ALA A 126 10.35 14.82 4.55
CA ALA A 126 11.25 13.70 4.83
C ALA A 126 11.79 13.01 3.56
N ASN A 127 11.09 13.16 2.44
CA ASN A 127 11.48 12.57 1.15
C ASN A 127 11.98 13.61 0.13
N ALA A 128 12.14 14.87 0.49
CA ALA A 128 12.49 15.97 -0.42
C ALA A 128 13.78 15.72 -1.23
N ASN A 129 14.73 14.99 -0.66
CA ASN A 129 15.99 14.63 -1.33
C ASN A 129 15.97 13.24 -1.96
N LYS A 130 14.88 12.47 -1.79
CA LYS A 130 14.79 11.10 -2.29
C LYS A 130 14.22 11.11 -3.70
N HIS A 131 14.95 10.55 -4.63
CA HIS A 131 14.51 10.40 -6.03
C HIS A 131 15.13 9.17 -6.67
N CYS A 132 14.53 8.73 -7.77
CA CYS A 132 15.12 7.68 -8.59
C CYS A 132 15.87 8.31 -9.77
N MET A 133 16.95 7.66 -10.19
CA MET A 133 17.69 8.01 -11.40
C MET A 133 17.71 6.82 -12.35
N ILE A 134 17.68 7.12 -13.65
CA ILE A 134 17.73 6.07 -14.68
C ILE A 134 19.02 6.26 -15.49
N ASP A 135 19.87 5.23 -15.47
CA ASP A 135 21.06 5.14 -16.30
C ASP A 135 20.66 4.75 -17.73
N ALA A 136 20.78 5.70 -18.67
CA ALA A 136 20.45 5.48 -20.06
C ALA A 136 21.32 4.43 -20.75
N GLN A 137 22.56 4.19 -20.26
CA GLN A 137 23.45 3.19 -20.86
C GLN A 137 23.03 1.77 -20.45
N LYS A 138 22.62 1.57 -19.19
CA LYS A 138 22.10 0.29 -18.69
C LYS A 138 20.65 0.02 -19.17
N CYS A 139 19.87 1.06 -19.48
CA CYS A 139 18.48 0.90 -19.90
C CYS A 139 18.38 0.17 -21.26
N ARG A 140 17.64 -0.94 -21.28
CA ARG A 140 17.41 -1.76 -22.49
C ARG A 140 16.07 -1.47 -23.18
N GLY A 141 15.32 -0.46 -22.76
CA GLY A 141 14.05 -0.08 -23.37
C GLY A 141 12.92 -1.09 -23.21
N CYS A 142 13.00 -1.99 -22.23
CA CYS A 142 12.04 -3.10 -22.03
C CYS A 142 10.66 -2.67 -21.51
N LYS A 143 10.46 -1.40 -21.15
CA LYS A 143 9.22 -0.80 -20.65
C LYS A 143 8.63 -1.40 -19.36
N GLN A 144 9.34 -2.27 -18.63
CA GLN A 144 8.80 -2.86 -17.40
C GLN A 144 8.48 -1.79 -16.33
N CYS A 145 9.34 -0.79 -16.17
CA CYS A 145 9.10 0.34 -15.26
C CYS A 145 7.87 1.19 -15.65
N MET A 146 7.46 1.20 -16.93
CA MET A 146 6.26 1.92 -17.38
C MET A 146 4.96 1.27 -16.89
N LYS A 147 4.98 -0.02 -16.52
CA LYS A 147 3.79 -0.72 -15.99
C LYS A 147 3.32 -0.17 -14.65
N ILE A 148 4.18 0.56 -13.94
CA ILE A 148 3.83 1.22 -12.67
C ILE A 148 2.93 2.44 -12.91
N ALA A 149 2.86 2.95 -14.16
CA ALA A 149 2.17 4.19 -14.52
C ALA A 149 2.63 5.40 -13.65
N CYS A 150 3.93 5.44 -13.31
CA CYS A 150 4.48 6.52 -12.50
C CYS A 150 4.50 7.85 -13.28
N PRO A 151 3.94 8.94 -12.75
CA PRO A 151 3.91 10.23 -13.43
C PRO A 151 5.31 10.83 -13.65
N ALA A 152 6.31 10.43 -12.86
CA ALA A 152 7.67 10.91 -12.98
C ALA A 152 8.46 10.26 -14.12
N ILE A 153 7.96 9.17 -14.75
CA ILE A 153 8.71 8.40 -15.75
C ILE A 153 8.10 8.62 -17.14
N ALA A 154 8.94 9.02 -18.09
CA ALA A 154 8.62 9.04 -19.52
C ALA A 154 9.45 8.00 -20.27
N PHE A 155 8.97 7.65 -21.48
CA PHE A 155 9.68 6.77 -22.41
C PHE A 155 9.91 7.51 -23.72
N GLU A 156 11.17 7.84 -23.98
CA GLU A 156 11.56 8.64 -25.16
C GLU A 156 12.87 8.09 -25.75
N GLY A 157 13.03 8.17 -27.05
CA GLY A 157 14.24 7.69 -27.74
C GLY A 157 14.53 6.20 -27.49
N GLY A 158 13.50 5.37 -27.26
CA GLY A 158 13.68 3.94 -26.98
C GLY A 158 14.10 3.62 -25.56
N LYS A 159 14.16 4.59 -24.64
CA LYS A 159 14.61 4.42 -23.25
C LYS A 159 13.68 5.12 -22.25
N ALA A 160 13.64 4.59 -21.03
CA ALA A 160 12.97 5.26 -19.92
C ALA A 160 13.87 6.38 -19.36
N ARG A 161 13.25 7.46 -18.90
CA ARG A 161 13.92 8.54 -18.17
C ARG A 161 13.02 9.11 -17.07
N ILE A 162 13.60 9.71 -16.05
CA ILE A 162 12.85 10.55 -15.12
C ILE A 162 12.57 11.86 -15.86
N PHE A 163 11.32 12.08 -16.19
CA PHE A 163 10.84 13.26 -16.90
C PHE A 163 10.60 14.43 -15.95
N ASP A 164 9.95 14.14 -14.84
CA ASP A 164 9.63 15.11 -13.81
C ASP A 164 10.21 14.67 -12.45
N PRO A 165 11.41 15.14 -12.08
CA PRO A 165 11.99 14.82 -10.78
C PRO A 165 11.16 15.32 -9.60
N ALA A 166 10.38 16.41 -9.75
CA ALA A 166 9.53 16.95 -8.68
C ALA A 166 8.37 16.02 -8.33
N SER A 167 7.88 15.25 -9.29
CA SER A 167 6.87 14.22 -9.05
C SER A 167 7.44 12.90 -8.53
N CYS A 168 8.76 12.77 -8.44
CA CYS A 168 9.39 11.55 -7.94
C CYS A 168 9.48 11.54 -6.42
N THR A 169 8.74 10.66 -5.77
CA THR A 169 8.74 10.50 -4.31
C THR A 169 9.89 9.62 -3.79
N GLY A 170 10.76 9.13 -4.65
CA GLY A 170 11.86 8.24 -4.27
C GLY A 170 11.38 6.86 -3.74
N CYS A 171 10.18 6.40 -4.08
CA CYS A 171 9.63 5.17 -3.53
C CYS A 171 10.38 3.88 -3.93
N GLY A 172 11.13 3.90 -5.05
CA GLY A 172 11.95 2.77 -5.49
C GLY A 172 11.20 1.68 -6.28
N LEU A 173 9.87 1.74 -6.43
CA LEU A 173 9.12 0.71 -7.18
C LEU A 173 9.65 0.49 -8.60
N CYS A 174 10.04 1.57 -9.28
CA CYS A 174 10.61 1.47 -10.62
C CYS A 174 11.98 0.77 -10.63
N ALA A 175 12.78 0.94 -9.58
CA ALA A 175 14.04 0.23 -9.43
C ALA A 175 13.80 -1.27 -9.23
N HIS A 176 12.83 -1.64 -8.39
CA HIS A 176 12.43 -3.04 -8.19
C HIS A 176 11.97 -3.72 -9.49
N MET A 177 11.25 -2.99 -10.35
CA MET A 177 10.82 -3.50 -11.65
C MET A 177 11.93 -3.62 -12.70
N CYS A 178 13.10 -3.02 -12.46
CA CYS A 178 14.18 -2.97 -13.44
C CYS A 178 15.11 -4.18 -13.36
N ARG A 179 14.89 -5.19 -14.19
CA ARG A 179 15.75 -6.41 -14.26
C ARG A 179 17.20 -6.13 -14.65
N PHE A 180 17.50 -4.95 -15.19
CA PHE A 180 18.82 -4.60 -15.70
C PHE A 180 19.60 -3.70 -14.74
N GLY A 181 19.06 -3.39 -13.55
CA GLY A 181 19.70 -2.50 -12.59
C GLY A 181 19.96 -1.10 -13.15
N ALA A 182 19.14 -0.66 -14.12
CA ALA A 182 19.29 0.66 -14.74
C ALA A 182 18.66 1.78 -13.91
N ILE A 183 17.94 1.46 -12.84
CA ILE A 183 17.24 2.45 -12.01
C ILE A 183 17.78 2.34 -10.59
N GLU A 184 18.28 3.44 -10.08
CA GLU A 184 18.84 3.54 -8.73
C GLU A 184 18.05 4.56 -7.92
N ARG A 185 17.82 4.27 -6.64
CA ARG A 185 17.25 5.21 -5.68
C ARG A 185 18.39 6.00 -5.06
N ARG A 186 18.25 7.33 -4.97
CA ARG A 186 19.21 8.25 -4.34
C ARG A 186 18.54 9.02 -3.22
N GLY A 187 19.35 9.58 -2.32
CA GLY A 187 18.90 10.41 -1.21
C GLY A 187 18.48 9.60 0.02
N GLU A 188 19.28 8.61 0.41
CA GLU A 188 19.19 8.02 1.75
C GLU A 188 19.63 8.99 2.82
#